data_cabc803a40e899efcd67eba4bd2ee182
#
_entry.id   cabc803a40e899efcd67eba4bd2ee182
#
_cell.length_a   1.000
_cell.length_b   1.000
_cell.length_c   1.000
_cell.angle_alpha   90.00
_cell.angle_beta   90.00
_cell.angle_gamma   90.00
#
_symmetry.space_group_name_H-M   'P 1'
#
loop_
_entity.id
_entity.type
_entity.pdbx_description
1 polymer ?
#
loop_
_entity_poly.entity_id
_entity_poly.type
_entity_poly.pdbx_seq_one_letter_code
_entity_poly.pdbx_strand_id
1 'polypeptide(L)' 'MNHKTINENVFDKHAAMFAEYPDVVDVQTLKNMLNVGQVLAYKLVKSGEIKSRKVGREYKIPKVNVIAYLLGENGVKL' A
#
# COMPACT_ATOMS: atom_id res chain seq x y z
N MET A 1 2.22 -29.45 4.66
CA MET A 1 2.07 -28.74 4.54
C MET A 1 1.22 -27.81 5.16
N ASN A 2 0.81 -27.88 6.28
CA ASN A 2 -0.06 -27.01 6.88
C ASN A 2 0.52 -25.76 7.35
N HIS A 3 1.78 -25.72 7.69
CA HIS A 3 2.38 -24.50 8.07
C HIS A 3 2.40 -23.54 6.92
N LYS A 4 2.48 -24.10 5.71
CA LYS A 4 2.43 -23.33 4.61
C LYS A 4 1.11 -22.69 4.45
N THR A 5 0.09 -23.31 4.83
CA THR A 5 -1.24 -22.81 4.75
C THR A 5 -1.41 -21.57 5.57
N ILE A 6 -0.85 -21.55 6.76
CA ILE A 6 -0.98 -20.40 7.60
C ILE A 6 -0.34 -19.20 6.97
N ASN A 7 0.85 -19.37 6.44
CA ASN A 7 1.52 -18.26 5.80
C ASN A 7 0.81 -17.81 4.57
N GLU A 8 0.25 -18.75 3.86
CA GLU A 8 -0.47 -18.42 2.65
C GLU A 8 -1.70 -17.61 2.95
N ASN A 9 -2.33 -17.86 4.06
CA ASN A 9 -3.52 -17.09 4.40
C ASN A 9 -3.20 -15.64 4.64
N VAL A 10 -2.13 -15.35 5.32
CA VAL A 10 -1.75 -13.98 5.54
C VAL A 10 -1.38 -13.32 4.22
N PHE A 11 -0.61 -14.02 3.41
CA PHE A 11 -0.25 -13.51 2.13
C PHE A 11 -1.46 -13.31 1.25
N ASP A 12 -2.39 -14.24 1.25
CA ASP A 12 -3.56 -14.15 0.42
C ASP A 12 -4.44 -12.99 0.82
N LYS A 13 -4.51 -12.71 2.11
CA LYS A 13 -5.28 -11.61 2.56
C LYS A 13 -4.73 -10.33 1.99
N HIS A 14 -3.41 -10.15 2.06
CA HIS A 14 -2.79 -8.96 1.53
C HIS A 14 -2.90 -8.94 0.01
N ALA A 15 -2.73 -10.06 -0.63
CA ALA A 15 -2.80 -10.11 -2.07
C ALA A 15 -4.20 -9.83 -2.58
N ALA A 16 -5.20 -10.21 -1.82
CA ALA A 16 -6.57 -9.98 -2.25
C ALA A 16 -6.94 -8.51 -2.20
N MET A 17 -6.31 -7.74 -1.32
CA MET A 17 -6.59 -6.34 -1.27
C MET A 17 -6.00 -5.68 -2.49
N PHE A 18 -6.83 -4.94 -3.18
CA PHE A 18 -6.38 -4.19 -4.35
C PHE A 18 -5.75 -5.09 -5.41
N ALA A 19 -6.31 -6.30 -5.56
CA ALA A 19 -5.73 -7.27 -6.48
C ALA A 19 -5.67 -6.76 -7.91
N GLU A 20 -6.60 -5.91 -8.30
CA GLU A 20 -6.63 -5.42 -9.66
C GLU A 20 -5.66 -4.27 -9.91
N TYR A 21 -4.98 -3.80 -8.89
CA TYR A 21 -4.01 -2.72 -9.06
C TYR A 21 -2.62 -3.31 -9.22
N PRO A 22 -1.73 -2.63 -9.96
CA PRO A 22 -0.38 -3.14 -10.14
C PRO A 22 0.42 -3.04 -8.85
N ASP A 23 1.56 -3.70 -8.84
CA ASP A 23 2.41 -3.75 -7.64
C ASP A 23 2.98 -2.39 -7.24
N VAL A 24 3.15 -1.51 -8.21
CA VAL A 24 3.64 -0.16 -7.93
C VAL A 24 2.63 0.81 -8.52
N VAL A 25 2.21 1.76 -7.73
CA VAL A 25 1.18 2.71 -8.17
C VAL A 25 1.68 4.13 -8.01
N ASP A 26 1.01 5.07 -8.67
CA ASP A 26 1.33 6.48 -8.55
C ASP A 26 0.30 7.15 -7.64
N VAL A 27 0.45 8.46 -7.44
CA VAL A 27 -0.45 9.16 -6.52
C VAL A 27 -1.88 9.18 -7.04
N GLN A 28 -2.05 9.29 -8.36
CA GLN A 28 -3.39 9.28 -8.91
C GLN A 28 -4.10 7.98 -8.59
N THR A 29 -3.40 6.88 -8.73
CA THR A 29 -3.98 5.59 -8.43
C THR A 29 -4.20 5.44 -6.92
N LEU A 30 -3.27 5.96 -6.12
CA LEU A 30 -3.40 5.92 -4.68
C LEU A 30 -4.69 6.62 -4.23
N LYS A 31 -5.01 7.74 -4.84
CA LYS A 31 -6.24 8.44 -4.53
C LYS A 31 -7.44 7.51 -4.66
N ASN A 32 -7.46 6.77 -5.75
CA ASN A 32 -8.57 5.88 -6.00
C ASN A 32 -8.58 4.70 -5.03
N MET A 33 -7.42 4.18 -4.73
CA MET A 33 -7.34 3.05 -3.80
C MET A 33 -7.86 3.43 -2.43
N LEU A 34 -7.51 4.62 -1.98
CA LEU A 34 -7.91 5.08 -0.65
C LEU A 34 -9.20 5.88 -0.65
N ASN A 35 -9.67 6.23 -1.85
CA ASN A 35 -10.87 7.03 -2.00
C ASN A 35 -10.72 8.36 -1.26
N VAL A 36 -9.63 9.05 -1.50
CA VAL A 36 -9.36 10.33 -0.87
C VAL A 36 -9.03 11.34 -1.95
N GLY A 37 -8.94 12.61 -1.57
CA GLY A 37 -8.60 13.65 -2.51
C GLY A 37 -7.11 13.72 -2.78
N GLN A 38 -6.76 14.53 -3.75
CA GLN A 38 -5.37 14.63 -4.18
C GLN A 38 -4.46 15.20 -3.11
N VAL A 39 -4.93 16.20 -2.40
CA VAL A 39 -4.11 16.84 -1.39
C VAL A 39 -3.74 15.85 -0.30
N LEU A 40 -4.70 15.07 0.15
CA LEU A 40 -4.42 14.11 1.20
C LEU A 40 -3.52 12.99 0.69
N ALA A 41 -3.76 12.53 -0.53
CA ALA A 41 -2.92 11.47 -1.09
C ALA A 41 -1.46 11.90 -1.14
N TYR A 42 -1.21 13.12 -1.63
CA TYR A 42 0.15 13.62 -1.68
C TYR A 42 0.74 13.78 -0.29
N LYS A 43 -0.07 14.23 0.65
CA LYS A 43 0.41 14.43 2.00
C LYS A 43 0.85 13.11 2.62
N LEU A 44 0.09 12.07 2.42
CA LEU A 44 0.43 10.77 2.99
C LEU A 44 1.76 10.25 2.46
N VAL A 45 2.02 10.51 1.19
CA VAL A 45 3.24 10.06 0.57
C VAL A 45 4.41 10.96 0.96
N LYS A 46 4.20 12.26 0.91
CA LYS A 46 5.26 13.20 1.23
C LYS A 46 5.69 13.09 2.66
N SER A 47 4.79 12.86 3.56
CA SER A 47 5.12 12.77 4.98
C SER A 47 5.78 11.46 5.35
N GLY A 48 5.71 10.48 4.47
CA GLY A 48 6.28 9.18 4.76
C GLY A 48 5.33 8.25 5.48
N GLU A 49 4.09 8.66 5.69
CA GLU A 49 3.14 7.75 6.31
C GLU A 49 2.90 6.56 5.42
N ILE A 50 2.92 6.76 4.11
CA ILE A 50 2.92 5.65 3.17
C ILE A 50 4.27 5.71 2.49
N LYS A 51 5.08 4.70 2.72
CA LYS A 51 6.44 4.71 2.20
C LYS A 51 6.48 4.56 0.71
N SER A 52 7.26 5.39 0.08
CA SER A 52 7.35 5.41 -1.36
C SER A 52 8.70 5.95 -1.75
N ARG A 53 8.99 5.94 -3.05
CA ARG A 53 10.23 6.49 -3.56
C ARG A 53 9.89 7.46 -4.66
N LYS A 54 10.48 8.64 -4.61
CA LYS A 54 10.27 9.61 -5.65
C LYS A 54 11.31 9.39 -6.75
N VAL A 55 10.85 9.19 -7.95
CA VAL A 55 11.71 8.98 -9.10
C VAL A 55 11.39 10.09 -10.09
N GLY A 56 12.32 11.02 -10.27
CA GLY A 56 12.06 12.18 -11.07
C GLY A 56 10.98 13.00 -10.39
N ARG A 57 9.88 13.19 -11.07
CA ARG A 57 8.78 13.96 -10.52
C ARG A 57 7.66 13.10 -9.98
N GLU A 58 7.79 11.79 -10.09
CA GLU A 58 6.70 10.93 -9.71
C GLU A 58 7.03 10.12 -8.49
N TYR A 59 6.03 9.89 -7.66
CA TYR A 59 6.17 8.99 -6.54
C TYR A 59 5.82 7.59 -7.01
N LYS A 60 6.70 6.64 -6.70
CA LYS A 60 6.46 5.24 -6.99
C LYS A 60 6.12 4.58 -5.66
N ILE A 61 4.91 4.11 -5.54
CA ILE A 61 4.38 3.65 -4.27
C ILE A 61 4.12 2.16 -4.35
N PRO A 62 4.87 1.36 -3.61
CA PRO A 62 4.61 -0.09 -3.61
C PRO A 62 3.22 -0.35 -3.04
N LYS A 63 2.45 -1.13 -3.74
CA LYS A 63 1.09 -1.43 -3.31
C LYS A 63 1.08 -2.02 -1.91
N VAL A 64 2.07 -2.84 -1.60
CA VAL A 64 2.13 -3.46 -0.29
C VAL A 64 2.24 -2.43 0.82
N ASN A 65 2.84 -1.28 0.53
CA ASN A 65 2.95 -0.23 1.55
C ASN A 65 1.61 0.46 1.77
N VAL A 66 0.77 0.53 0.76
CA VAL A 66 -0.57 1.06 0.93
C VAL A 66 -1.38 0.12 1.80
N ILE A 67 -1.24 -1.17 1.53
CA ILE A 67 -1.93 -2.18 2.31
C ILE A 67 -1.47 -2.13 3.76
N ALA A 68 -0.16 -2.03 3.97
CA ALA A 68 0.39 -1.96 5.31
C ALA A 68 -0.14 -0.75 6.07
N TYR A 69 -0.23 0.37 5.37
CA TYR A 69 -0.75 1.58 5.98
C TYR A 69 -2.19 1.37 6.44
N LEU A 70 -3.01 0.78 5.59
CA LEU A 70 -4.40 0.57 5.94
C LEU A 70 -4.55 -0.44 7.07
N LEU A 71 -3.70 -1.42 7.11
CA LEU A 71 -3.79 -2.42 8.17
C LEU A 71 -3.08 -1.99 9.44
N GLY A 72 -2.41 -0.85 9.39
CA GLY A 72 -1.72 -0.36 10.56
C GLY A 72 -0.47 -1.13 10.91
N GLU A 73 0.06 -1.88 9.95
CA GLU A 73 1.18 -2.75 10.24
C GLU A 73 2.46 -2.01 10.55
N ASN A 74 2.62 -0.87 9.93
CA ASN A 74 3.81 -0.11 10.19
C ASN A 74 3.85 0.44 11.58
N GLY A 75 2.75 0.80 12.07
CA GLY A 75 2.69 1.39 13.36
C GLY A 75 2.41 0.42 14.39
N VAL A 76 1.71 -0.52 14.07
CA VAL A 76 1.31 -1.42 14.95
C VAL A 76 2.15 -2.49 15.07
N LYS A 77 2.56 -2.90 14.69
CA LYS A 77 3.17 -3.78 14.74
C LYS A 77 2.52 -4.67 15.21
N LEU A 78 2.07 -4.89 15.21
CA LEU A 78 1.31 -5.76 15.65
C LEU A 78 1.66 -6.68 16.09
#